data_3f7e0e267ed4fc368fda7e2133ee8971
#
_entry.id   3f7e0e267ed4fc368fda7e2133ee8971
#
_cell.length_a   1.000
_cell.length_b   1.000
_cell.length_c   1.000
_cell.angle_alpha   90.00
_cell.angle_beta   90.00
_cell.angle_gamma   90.00
#
_symmetry.space_group_name_H-M   'P 1'
#
loop_
_entity.id
_entity.type
_entity.pdbx_description
1 polymer ?
#
loop_
_entity_poly.entity_id
_entity_poly.type
_entity_poly.pdbx_seq_one_letter_code
_entity_poly.pdbx_strand_id
1 'polypeptide(L)'
;MHTYINKWRPIEIAVLLALAVTLLVGAASLHRQDGLQEKMIRLHVIANSDSEDDQTMKLLARDAVLTRAEAILRQASNREEAMENLKEALPELERTAYDACGGAYPVHAALEMTEFPRKEYDGFALPAGEYMALRVIIGEGAGRNWWCVVYPPLCMASCTELEDTALRAGLDGNDVQPEEL
;
A
#
# COMPACT_ATOMS: atom_id res chain seq x y z
N MET A 1 31.72 -15.27 -56.93
CA MET A 1 30.49 -15.04 -56.14
C MET A 1 30.94 -14.64 -54.74
N HIS A 2 31.11 -13.32 -54.49
CA HIS A 2 31.57 -12.81 -53.18
C HIS A 2 30.39 -12.78 -52.21
N THR A 3 30.42 -13.66 -51.24
CA THR A 3 29.54 -13.59 -50.05
C THR A 3 29.91 -12.37 -49.22
N TYR A 4 29.18 -11.29 -49.36
CA TYR A 4 29.18 -10.19 -48.41
C TYR A 4 28.61 -10.73 -47.08
N ILE A 5 29.51 -11.22 -46.23
CA ILE A 5 29.15 -11.51 -44.84
C ILE A 5 28.81 -10.16 -44.22
N ASN A 6 27.52 -9.93 -43.98
CA ASN A 6 27.00 -8.69 -43.47
C ASN A 6 27.60 -8.44 -42.07
N LYS A 7 28.60 -7.55 -41.98
CA LYS A 7 29.32 -7.19 -40.75
C LYS A 7 28.41 -6.63 -39.65
N TRP A 8 27.18 -6.30 -40.00
CA TRP A 8 26.18 -5.73 -39.11
C TRP A 8 25.34 -6.77 -38.35
N ARG A 9 25.29 -8.00 -38.85
CA ARG A 9 24.52 -9.10 -38.21
C ARG A 9 24.83 -9.32 -36.72
N PRO A 10 26.11 -9.32 -36.28
CA PRO A 10 26.39 -9.48 -34.85
C PRO A 10 25.89 -8.29 -34.01
N ILE A 11 25.89 -7.09 -34.57
CA ILE A 11 25.36 -5.88 -33.89
C ILE A 11 23.84 -5.96 -33.85
N GLU A 12 23.17 -6.35 -34.91
CA GLU A 12 21.72 -6.55 -34.96
C GLU A 12 21.27 -7.59 -33.92
N ILE A 13 21.96 -8.72 -33.84
CA ILE A 13 21.68 -9.77 -32.85
C ILE A 13 21.90 -9.25 -31.45
N ALA A 14 22.98 -8.50 -31.18
CA ALA A 14 23.27 -7.94 -29.89
C ALA A 14 22.18 -6.94 -29.43
N VAL A 15 21.72 -6.07 -30.36
CA VAL A 15 20.63 -5.11 -30.09
C VAL A 15 19.32 -5.84 -29.81
N LEU A 16 18.98 -6.87 -30.59
CA LEU A 16 17.76 -7.66 -30.39
C LEU A 16 17.80 -8.41 -29.04
N LEU A 17 18.95 -8.97 -28.67
CA LEU A 17 19.13 -9.62 -27.38
C LEU A 17 19.01 -8.63 -26.23
N ALA A 18 19.63 -7.47 -26.34
CA ALA A 18 19.51 -6.41 -25.33
C ALA A 18 18.05 -5.97 -25.17
N LEU A 19 17.33 -5.78 -26.28
CA LEU A 19 15.92 -5.43 -26.25
C LEU A 19 15.07 -6.54 -25.59
N ALA A 20 15.31 -7.80 -25.96
CA ALA A 20 14.61 -8.94 -25.37
C ALA A 20 14.85 -9.04 -23.85
N VAL A 21 16.09 -8.87 -23.39
CA VAL A 21 16.44 -8.86 -21.96
C VAL A 21 15.73 -7.70 -21.24
N THR A 22 15.75 -6.50 -21.82
CA THR A 22 15.07 -5.32 -21.23
C THR A 22 13.57 -5.56 -21.11
N LEU A 23 12.94 -6.14 -22.13
CA LEU A 23 11.51 -6.47 -22.10
C LEU A 23 11.20 -7.54 -21.04
N LEU A 24 12.03 -8.58 -20.93
CA LEU A 24 11.86 -9.64 -19.94
C LEU A 24 12.02 -9.11 -18.51
N VAL A 25 13.03 -8.28 -18.26
CA VAL A 25 13.26 -7.64 -16.96
C VAL A 25 12.10 -6.69 -16.62
N GLY A 26 11.65 -5.89 -17.61
CA GLY A 26 10.50 -5.00 -17.45
C GLY A 26 9.22 -5.76 -17.11
N ALA A 27 8.93 -6.84 -17.83
CA ALA A 27 7.77 -7.69 -17.56
C ALA A 27 7.83 -8.36 -16.19
N ALA A 28 9.01 -8.86 -15.79
CA ALA A 28 9.21 -9.44 -14.45
C ALA A 28 9.03 -8.42 -13.33
N SER A 29 9.48 -7.16 -13.53
CA SER A 29 9.28 -6.07 -12.57
C SER A 29 7.80 -5.71 -12.40
N LEU A 30 7.04 -5.62 -13.50
CA LEU A 30 5.60 -5.36 -13.45
C LEU A 30 4.86 -6.47 -12.71
N HIS A 31 5.17 -7.74 -13.03
CA HIS A 31 4.53 -8.88 -12.37
C HIS A 31 4.83 -8.96 -10.86
N ARG A 32 6.00 -8.49 -10.44
CA ARG A 32 6.36 -8.41 -9.01
C ARG A 32 5.58 -7.30 -8.29
N GLN A 33 5.31 -6.17 -8.95
CA GLN A 33 4.49 -5.09 -8.40
C GLN A 33 3.03 -5.51 -8.20
N ASP A 34 2.45 -6.22 -9.18
CA ASP A 34 1.08 -6.74 -9.09
C ASP A 34 0.94 -7.71 -7.89
N GLY A 35 1.95 -8.56 -7.66
CA GLY A 35 1.97 -9.48 -6.53
C GLY A 35 1.99 -8.82 -5.15
N LEU A 36 2.59 -7.63 -5.01
CA LEU A 36 2.58 -6.84 -3.77
C LEU A 36 1.20 -6.25 -3.49
N GLN A 37 0.56 -5.70 -4.52
CA GLN A 37 -0.78 -5.10 -4.41
C GLN A 37 -1.82 -6.12 -3.95
N GLU A 38 -1.71 -7.35 -4.43
CA GLU A 38 -2.61 -8.45 -4.07
C GLU A 38 -2.41 -8.96 -2.64
N LYS A 39 -1.29 -8.67 -1.98
CA LYS A 39 -0.99 -9.16 -0.63
C LYS A 39 -1.34 -8.17 0.48
N MET A 40 -1.64 -6.92 0.13
CA MET A 40 -1.80 -5.84 1.09
C MET A 40 -3.21 -5.26 1.12
N ILE A 41 -3.59 -4.73 2.30
CA ILE A 41 -4.70 -3.80 2.46
C ILE A 41 -4.11 -2.51 3.02
N ARG A 42 -4.35 -1.40 2.33
CA ARG A 42 -3.82 -0.11 2.73
C ARG A 42 -4.83 0.68 3.55
N LEU A 43 -4.37 1.73 4.23
CA LEU A 43 -5.22 2.70 4.91
C LEU A 43 -5.07 4.06 4.23
N HIS A 44 -6.18 4.69 3.96
CA HIS A 44 -6.26 6.03 3.40
C HIS A 44 -7.21 6.89 4.24
N VAL A 45 -6.67 7.85 5.00
CA VAL A 45 -7.47 8.78 5.80
C VAL A 45 -7.39 10.17 5.20
N ILE A 46 -8.55 10.80 4.98
CA ILE A 46 -8.67 12.11 4.32
C ILE A 46 -9.29 13.09 5.33
N ALA A 47 -8.62 14.22 5.55
CA ALA A 47 -9.14 15.28 6.41
C ALA A 47 -10.28 16.04 5.74
N ASN A 48 -11.14 16.67 6.54
CA ASN A 48 -12.17 17.57 6.06
C ASN A 48 -11.59 18.73 5.24
N SER A 49 -10.56 19.41 5.77
CA SER A 49 -9.84 20.50 5.10
C SER A 49 -8.35 20.50 5.45
N ASP A 50 -7.62 21.51 4.97
CA ASP A 50 -6.19 21.71 5.30
C ASP A 50 -5.95 22.58 6.54
N SER A 51 -7.00 22.93 7.30
CA SER A 51 -6.84 23.64 8.58
C SER A 51 -6.04 22.81 9.58
N GLU A 52 -5.34 23.44 10.52
CA GLU A 52 -4.56 22.75 11.55
C GLU A 52 -5.45 21.85 12.42
N ASP A 53 -6.67 22.32 12.75
CA ASP A 53 -7.64 21.57 13.54
C ASP A 53 -8.08 20.30 12.80
N ASP A 54 -8.44 20.40 11.52
CA ASP A 54 -8.85 19.25 10.70
C ASP A 54 -7.71 18.26 10.49
N GLN A 55 -6.49 18.75 10.32
CA GLN A 55 -5.31 17.88 10.21
C GLN A 55 -5.03 17.17 11.54
N THR A 56 -5.23 17.81 12.67
CA THR A 56 -5.12 17.19 14.00
C THR A 56 -6.21 16.14 14.21
N MET A 57 -7.46 16.45 13.88
CA MET A 57 -8.58 15.48 13.93
C MET A 57 -8.33 14.27 13.05
N LYS A 58 -7.80 14.45 11.84
CA LYS A 58 -7.39 13.33 10.97
C LYS A 58 -6.38 12.41 11.64
N LEU A 59 -5.39 12.95 12.35
CA LEU A 59 -4.40 12.14 13.04
C LEU A 59 -5.01 11.36 14.20
N LEU A 60 -5.93 11.96 14.95
CA LEU A 60 -6.67 11.27 16.02
C LEU A 60 -7.54 10.13 15.45
N ALA A 61 -8.28 10.41 14.38
CA ALA A 61 -9.10 9.40 13.70
C ALA A 61 -8.23 8.25 13.16
N ARG A 62 -7.10 8.57 12.52
CA ARG A 62 -6.13 7.58 12.03
C ARG A 62 -5.70 6.64 13.17
N ASP A 63 -5.25 7.19 14.28
CA ASP A 63 -4.70 6.39 15.41
C ASP A 63 -5.78 5.49 16.03
N ALA A 64 -6.99 6.00 16.18
CA ALA A 64 -8.12 5.24 16.69
C ALA A 64 -8.52 4.11 15.73
N VAL A 65 -8.61 4.40 14.41
CA VAL A 65 -8.92 3.39 13.38
C VAL A 65 -7.83 2.34 13.29
N LEU A 66 -6.55 2.72 13.31
CA LEU A 66 -5.43 1.77 13.29
C LEU A 66 -5.49 0.82 14.48
N THR A 67 -5.65 1.35 15.69
CA THR A 67 -5.74 0.54 16.91
C THR A 67 -6.90 -0.46 16.82
N ARG A 68 -8.06 -0.03 16.32
CA ARG A 68 -9.22 -0.90 16.19
C ARG A 68 -9.06 -1.92 15.07
N ALA A 69 -8.59 -1.49 13.90
CA ALA A 69 -8.34 -2.37 12.77
C ALA A 69 -7.31 -3.46 13.12
N GLU A 70 -6.24 -3.12 13.84
CA GLU A 70 -5.27 -4.10 14.30
C GLU A 70 -5.90 -5.18 15.19
N ALA A 71 -6.77 -4.79 16.13
CA ALA A 71 -7.47 -5.74 16.99
C ALA A 71 -8.37 -6.70 16.19
N ILE A 72 -9.03 -6.21 15.13
CA ILE A 72 -9.86 -6.99 14.22
C ILE A 72 -8.98 -7.95 13.40
N LEU A 73 -7.88 -7.46 12.86
CA LEU A 73 -7.00 -8.18 11.93
C LEU A 73 -6.09 -9.21 12.59
N ARG A 74 -5.87 -9.14 13.91
CA ARG A 74 -5.10 -10.15 14.66
C ARG A 74 -5.67 -11.57 14.54
N GLN A 75 -6.94 -11.70 14.20
CA GLN A 75 -7.62 -12.99 14.05
C GLN A 75 -7.57 -13.52 12.62
N ALA A 76 -7.18 -12.68 11.66
CA ALA A 76 -7.12 -13.06 10.26
C ALA A 76 -5.86 -13.87 9.95
N SER A 77 -6.05 -15.02 9.32
CA SER A 77 -4.96 -15.94 8.92
C SER A 77 -4.42 -15.63 7.51
N ASN A 78 -5.16 -14.88 6.73
CA ASN A 78 -4.82 -14.48 5.36
C ASN A 78 -5.52 -13.16 4.99
N ARG A 79 -5.19 -12.62 3.81
CA ARG A 79 -5.72 -11.35 3.32
C ARG A 79 -7.22 -11.37 3.07
N GLU A 80 -7.75 -12.49 2.57
CA GLU A 80 -9.17 -12.66 2.28
C GLU A 80 -10.00 -12.58 3.56
N GLU A 81 -9.56 -13.27 4.60
CA GLU A 81 -10.18 -13.22 5.94
C GLU A 81 -10.02 -11.81 6.55
N ALA A 82 -8.86 -11.18 6.38
CA ALA A 82 -8.63 -9.80 6.79
C ALA A 82 -9.62 -8.83 6.11
N MET A 83 -9.86 -9.01 4.83
CA MET A 83 -10.79 -8.21 4.04
C MET A 83 -12.24 -8.38 4.51
N GLU A 84 -12.66 -9.61 4.77
CA GLU A 84 -14.02 -9.90 5.26
C GLU A 84 -14.23 -9.32 6.67
N ASN A 85 -13.27 -9.52 7.57
CA ASN A 85 -13.33 -8.96 8.93
C ASN A 85 -13.41 -7.42 8.91
N LEU A 86 -12.62 -6.76 8.06
CA LEU A 86 -12.69 -5.30 7.91
C LEU A 86 -14.02 -4.84 7.33
N LYS A 87 -14.56 -5.57 6.34
CA LYS A 87 -15.84 -5.26 5.70
C LYS A 87 -17.01 -5.33 6.69
N GLU A 88 -17.04 -6.36 7.53
CA GLU A 88 -18.01 -6.49 8.59
C GLU A 88 -17.88 -5.38 9.65
N ALA A 89 -16.66 -4.96 9.92
CA ALA A 89 -16.35 -3.94 10.91
C ALA A 89 -16.45 -2.49 10.41
N LEU A 90 -16.78 -2.24 9.13
CA LEU A 90 -16.86 -0.86 8.59
C LEU A 90 -17.72 0.08 9.43
N PRO A 91 -18.94 -0.29 9.90
CA PRO A 91 -19.76 0.60 10.71
C PRO A 91 -19.11 0.94 12.06
N GLU A 92 -18.36 0.00 12.63
CA GLU A 92 -17.62 0.21 13.87
C GLU A 92 -16.41 1.11 13.67
N LEU A 93 -15.65 0.91 12.58
CA LEU A 93 -14.50 1.75 12.23
C LEU A 93 -14.91 3.19 11.91
N GLU A 94 -16.03 3.37 11.23
CA GLU A 94 -16.65 4.67 10.96
C GLU A 94 -17.01 5.38 12.27
N ARG A 95 -17.67 4.66 13.18
CA ARG A 95 -18.01 5.18 14.50
C ARG A 95 -16.76 5.51 15.32
N THR A 96 -15.75 4.66 15.29
CA THR A 96 -14.48 4.89 15.99
C THR A 96 -13.80 6.17 15.51
N ALA A 97 -13.74 6.40 14.20
CA ALA A 97 -13.19 7.63 13.63
C ALA A 97 -14.03 8.86 13.97
N TYR A 98 -15.36 8.75 13.91
CA TYR A 98 -16.29 9.83 14.28
C TYR A 98 -16.11 10.26 15.75
N ASP A 99 -16.06 9.30 16.65
CA ASP A 99 -15.88 9.58 18.09
C ASP A 99 -14.49 10.20 18.37
N ALA A 100 -13.44 9.75 17.67
CA ALA A 100 -12.10 10.33 17.77
C ALA A 100 -12.01 11.77 17.26
N CYS A 101 -12.86 12.16 16.31
CA CYS A 101 -13.03 13.54 15.85
C CYS A 101 -13.92 14.39 16.78
N GLY A 102 -14.34 13.87 17.94
CA GLY A 102 -15.26 14.56 18.82
C GLY A 102 -16.66 14.79 18.21
N GLY A 103 -17.03 14.06 17.17
CA GLY A 103 -18.30 14.19 16.47
C GLY A 103 -18.43 15.46 15.62
N ALA A 104 -17.33 16.15 15.32
CA ALA A 104 -17.33 17.42 14.62
C ALA A 104 -17.82 17.33 13.16
N TYR A 105 -17.53 16.21 12.50
CA TYR A 105 -17.88 15.96 11.09
C TYR A 105 -18.45 14.56 10.90
N PRO A 106 -19.32 14.34 9.89
CA PRO A 106 -19.65 13.00 9.48
C PRO A 106 -18.40 12.28 8.99
N VAL A 107 -18.30 10.99 9.27
CA VAL A 107 -17.22 10.14 8.79
C VAL A 107 -17.82 9.04 7.93
N HIS A 108 -17.15 8.72 6.84
CA HIS A 108 -17.51 7.59 5.99
C HIS A 108 -16.31 6.65 5.84
N ALA A 109 -16.52 5.36 6.13
CA ALA A 109 -15.52 4.31 5.96
C ALA A 109 -15.95 3.33 4.86
N ALA A 110 -15.05 3.02 3.94
CA ALA A 110 -15.29 2.08 2.85
C ALA A 110 -14.05 1.20 2.61
N LEU A 111 -14.28 -0.01 2.10
CA LEU A 111 -13.22 -0.90 1.62
C LEU A 111 -13.32 -0.94 0.10
N GLU A 112 -12.38 -0.31 -0.60
CA GLU A 112 -12.43 -0.13 -2.05
C GLU A 112 -11.05 -0.05 -2.69
N MET A 113 -10.98 -0.32 -4.00
CA MET A 113 -9.75 -0.12 -4.77
C MET A 113 -9.46 1.38 -4.86
N THR A 114 -8.24 1.76 -4.50
CA THR A 114 -7.81 3.16 -4.43
C THR A 114 -6.40 3.30 -4.99
N GLU A 115 -6.20 4.33 -5.79
CA GLU A 115 -4.88 4.67 -6.34
C GLU A 115 -4.00 5.30 -5.26
N PHE A 116 -2.79 4.78 -5.09
CA PHE A 116 -1.79 5.26 -4.15
C PHE A 116 -0.57 5.77 -4.90
N PRO A 117 -0.01 6.92 -4.48
CA PRO A 117 1.32 7.32 -4.93
C PRO A 117 2.39 6.38 -4.36
N ARG A 118 3.59 6.37 -4.98
CA ARG A 118 4.77 5.76 -4.36
C ARG A 118 4.96 6.37 -2.97
N LYS A 119 5.14 5.54 -1.97
CA LYS A 119 5.37 5.94 -0.57
C LYS A 119 6.57 5.20 0.00
N GLU A 120 7.41 5.97 0.67
CA GLU A 120 8.55 5.50 1.45
C GLU A 120 8.16 5.51 2.92
N TYR A 121 8.48 4.44 3.62
CA TYR A 121 8.29 4.23 5.04
C TYR A 121 9.64 3.88 5.65
N ASP A 122 9.78 3.95 6.98
CA ASP A 122 11.01 3.52 7.63
C ASP A 122 11.28 2.04 7.29
N GLY A 123 12.33 1.80 6.50
CA GLY A 123 12.80 0.48 6.13
C GLY A 123 12.21 -0.14 4.86
N PHE A 124 11.21 0.46 4.20
CA PHE A 124 10.68 -0.05 2.93
C PHE A 124 9.95 1.00 2.10
N ALA A 125 9.82 0.74 0.80
CA ALA A 125 9.06 1.58 -0.12
C ALA A 125 7.98 0.76 -0.84
N LEU A 126 6.79 1.35 -1.01
CA LEU A 126 5.72 0.76 -1.80
C LEU A 126 5.55 1.51 -3.11
N PRO A 127 5.45 0.81 -4.24
CA PRO A 127 5.23 1.42 -5.54
C PRO A 127 3.88 2.14 -5.61
N ALA A 128 3.77 3.07 -6.55
CA ALA A 128 2.48 3.62 -6.94
C ALA A 128 1.62 2.55 -7.60
N GLY A 129 0.30 2.63 -7.43
CA GLY A 129 -0.64 1.72 -8.07
C GLY A 129 -1.97 1.61 -7.33
N GLU A 130 -2.84 0.73 -7.81
CA GLU A 130 -4.14 0.45 -7.21
C GLU A 130 -4.01 -0.62 -6.12
N TYR A 131 -4.53 -0.31 -4.95
CA TYR A 131 -4.54 -1.21 -3.80
C TYR A 131 -5.94 -1.29 -3.21
N MET A 132 -6.29 -2.46 -2.66
CA MET A 132 -7.42 -2.53 -1.75
C MET A 132 -7.11 -1.67 -0.53
N ALA A 133 -8.02 -0.77 -0.17
CA ALA A 133 -7.82 0.17 0.92
C ALA A 133 -9.04 0.32 1.83
N LEU A 134 -8.79 0.35 3.14
CA LEU A 134 -9.71 0.93 4.10
C LEU A 134 -9.62 2.45 3.96
N ARG A 135 -10.62 3.04 3.37
CA ARG A 135 -10.73 4.49 3.16
C ARG A 135 -11.59 5.12 4.23
N VAL A 136 -11.10 6.15 4.89
CA VAL A 136 -11.81 6.91 5.93
C VAL A 136 -11.84 8.37 5.53
N ILE A 137 -13.01 8.89 5.23
CA ILE A 137 -13.23 10.26 4.77
C ILE A 137 -13.92 11.03 5.89
N ILE A 138 -13.30 12.13 6.32
CA ILE A 138 -13.81 13.01 7.37
C ILE A 138 -14.41 14.25 6.71
N GLY A 139 -15.68 14.52 6.96
CA GLY A 139 -16.41 15.67 6.40
C GLY A 139 -16.41 15.67 4.87
N GLU A 140 -15.96 16.76 4.26
CA GLU A 140 -15.90 16.94 2.81
C GLU A 140 -14.75 16.18 2.14
N GLY A 141 -13.76 15.68 2.91
CA GLY A 141 -12.61 14.97 2.35
C GLY A 141 -11.75 15.85 1.44
N ALA A 142 -11.71 17.16 1.67
CA ALA A 142 -10.99 18.13 0.83
C ALA A 142 -9.57 18.44 1.33
N GLY A 143 -9.16 17.87 2.45
CA GLY A 143 -7.86 18.10 3.05
C GLY A 143 -6.79 17.07 2.67
N ARG A 144 -5.59 17.24 3.24
CA ARG A 144 -4.44 16.36 2.97
C ARG A 144 -4.68 14.94 3.43
N ASN A 145 -4.16 14.01 2.62
CA ASN A 145 -4.27 12.57 2.80
C ASN A 145 -3.22 12.03 3.80
N TRP A 146 -3.58 10.95 4.47
CA TRP A 146 -2.65 10.06 5.17
C TRP A 146 -2.68 8.68 4.54
N TRP A 147 -1.51 8.13 4.27
CA TRP A 147 -1.32 6.86 3.58
C TRP A 147 -0.56 5.87 4.45
N CYS A 148 -1.11 4.67 4.65
CA CYS A 148 -0.46 3.62 5.42
C CYS A 148 -0.80 2.21 4.92
N VAL A 149 -0.35 1.16 5.63
CA VAL A 149 -0.66 -0.25 5.40
C VAL A 149 -1.30 -0.80 6.67
N VAL A 150 -2.51 -1.36 6.54
CA VAL A 150 -3.24 -1.93 7.66
C VAL A 150 -3.13 -3.46 7.73
N TYR A 151 -2.89 -4.10 6.59
CA TYR A 151 -2.61 -5.53 6.50
C TYR A 151 -1.51 -5.81 5.45
N PRO A 152 -0.42 -6.51 5.79
CA PRO A 152 -0.01 -6.81 7.16
C PRO A 152 0.18 -5.53 8.00
N PRO A 153 0.17 -5.59 9.35
CA PRO A 153 0.18 -4.40 10.21
C PRO A 153 1.58 -3.76 10.26
N LEU A 154 1.97 -3.08 9.18
CA LEU A 154 3.29 -2.47 9.02
C LEU A 154 3.39 -1.03 9.59
N CYS A 155 2.26 -0.39 9.91
CA CYS A 155 2.24 1.00 10.34
C CYS A 155 2.71 1.26 11.78
N MET A 156 2.75 0.23 12.61
CA MET A 156 3.02 0.34 14.05
C MET A 156 4.24 -0.47 14.49
N ALA A 157 4.84 -1.24 13.58
CA ALA A 157 5.95 -2.12 13.89
C ALA A 157 7.29 -1.38 13.87
N SER A 158 8.19 -1.70 14.81
CA SER A 158 9.61 -1.35 14.72
C SER A 158 10.28 -2.10 13.56
N CYS A 159 11.40 -1.59 13.04
CA CYS A 159 12.07 -2.19 11.86
C CYS A 159 12.33 -3.70 11.98
N THR A 160 12.58 -4.21 13.19
CA THR A 160 12.78 -5.64 13.47
C THR A 160 11.50 -6.47 13.46
N GLU A 161 10.37 -5.87 13.87
CA GLU A 161 9.05 -6.53 13.83
C GLU A 161 8.42 -6.48 12.44
N LEU A 162 8.83 -5.50 11.60
CA LEU A 162 8.39 -5.37 10.22
C LEU A 162 8.81 -6.57 9.37
N GLU A 163 10.07 -7.01 9.51
CA GLU A 163 10.63 -8.13 8.75
C GLU A 163 9.93 -9.46 9.10
N ASP A 164 9.68 -9.71 10.39
CA ASP A 164 8.98 -10.91 10.88
C ASP A 164 7.49 -10.88 10.48
N THR A 165 6.85 -9.72 10.51
CA THR A 165 5.45 -9.53 10.12
C THR A 165 5.27 -9.68 8.61
N ALA A 166 6.19 -9.13 7.81
CA ALA A 166 6.18 -9.26 6.35
C ALA A 166 6.37 -10.73 5.92
N LEU A 167 7.31 -11.45 6.54
CA LEU A 167 7.55 -12.87 6.28
C LEU A 167 6.32 -13.73 6.63
N ARG A 168 5.64 -13.47 7.74
CA ARG A 168 4.40 -14.17 8.13
C ARG A 168 3.25 -13.91 7.17
N ALA A 169 3.20 -12.74 6.57
CA ALA A 169 2.22 -12.37 5.53
C ALA A 169 2.57 -12.94 4.14
N GLY A 170 3.66 -13.69 4.02
CA GLY A 170 4.12 -14.27 2.74
C GLY A 170 4.75 -13.24 1.79
N LEU A 171 5.21 -12.11 2.34
CA LEU A 171 6.08 -11.17 1.65
C LEU A 171 7.52 -11.68 1.82
N ASP A 172 8.27 -11.83 0.74
CA ASP A 172 9.67 -12.22 0.85
C ASP A 172 10.55 -10.97 1.12
N GLY A 173 11.78 -11.19 1.62
CA GLY A 173 12.71 -10.11 1.96
C GLY A 173 13.11 -9.21 0.77
N ASN A 174 12.75 -9.59 -0.48
CA ASN A 174 12.94 -8.76 -1.67
C ASN A 174 11.73 -7.84 -1.93
N ASP A 175 10.60 -8.11 -1.32
CA ASP A 175 9.39 -7.28 -1.41
C ASP A 175 9.49 -6.05 -0.49
N VAL A 176 10.30 -6.17 0.56
CA VAL A 176 10.56 -5.11 1.56
C VAL A 176 12.05 -4.76 1.49
N GLN A 177 12.43 -3.82 0.63
CA GLN A 177 13.81 -3.36 0.53
C GLN A 177 14.05 -2.21 1.50
N PRO A 178 15.03 -2.30 2.43
CA PRO A 178 15.53 -1.11 3.13
C PRO A 178 16.17 -0.19 2.10
N GLU A 179 15.75 1.06 2.06
CA GLU A 179 16.50 2.05 1.29
C GLU A 179 17.86 2.26 1.97
N GLU A 180 18.93 2.15 1.19
CA GLU A 180 20.27 2.55 1.65
C GLU A 180 20.24 4.05 1.98
N LEU A 181 20.60 4.37 3.22
CA LEU A 181 20.87 5.74 3.72
C LEU A 181 22.10 6.34 3.05
#